data_a1a36f28708943fdb54b0667d1f6610b
#
_entry.id   a1a36f28708943fdb54b0667d1f6610b
#
_cell.length_a   1.000
_cell.length_b   1.000
_cell.length_c   1.000
_cell.angle_alpha   90.00
_cell.angle_beta   90.00
_cell.angle_gamma   90.00
#
_symmetry.space_group_name_H-M   'P 1'
#
loop_
_entity.id
_entity.type
_entity.pdbx_description
1 polymer ?
#
loop_
_entity_poly.entity_id
_entity_poly.type
_entity_poly.pdbx_seq_one_letter_code
_entity_poly.pdbx_strand_id
1 'polypeptide(L)'
;MTPSRSRVLPLFLACTALLVLAACQRAQAPAPSAPAVAAPEATTAPPSTPAAADGPVALKLTATDGSTLDLATHRGRWVVVNFWATWCHPCLAEMPALSELDQRRQDIDVVGLAFDDIASDALVAFLKQHPVAYPIAQVSMDHPPAAFETPAGLPTTYLLDPQGRIAKRFLGPITPQEIEQAVDAGTAAKS
;
A
#
# COMPACT_ATOMS: atom_id res chain seq x y z
N MET A 1 22.76 56.85 11.63
CA MET A 1 22.69 57.07 13.09
C MET A 1 22.57 55.71 13.77
N THR A 2 23.66 55.14 14.18
CA THR A 2 23.84 54.18 15.28
C THR A 2 23.83 54.97 16.59
N PRO A 3 23.70 54.39 17.81
CA PRO A 3 24.04 53.05 18.30
C PRO A 3 23.00 52.48 19.28
N SER A 4 23.06 51.30 19.81
CA SER A 4 23.74 51.03 21.08
C SER A 4 23.59 49.59 21.52
N ARG A 5 24.71 49.02 21.78
CA ARG A 5 25.06 47.89 22.59
C ARG A 5 24.37 47.84 23.97
N SER A 6 24.00 46.68 24.42
CA SER A 6 24.19 46.31 25.82
C SER A 6 24.42 44.79 25.96
N ARG A 7 25.68 44.45 26.21
CA ARG A 7 26.11 43.20 26.82
C ARG A 7 25.83 43.28 28.30
N VAL A 8 25.23 42.26 28.86
CA VAL A 8 25.38 41.94 30.28
C VAL A 8 25.59 40.43 30.42
N LEU A 9 26.79 40.09 30.72
CA LEU A 9 27.21 38.83 31.37
C LEU A 9 27.41 39.16 32.87
N PRO A 10 26.95 38.33 33.79
CA PRO A 10 27.84 37.73 34.79
C PRO A 10 27.52 36.24 34.94
N LEU A 11 28.44 35.33 34.89
CA LEU A 11 29.56 34.94 35.77
C LEU A 11 29.15 34.74 37.27
N PHE A 12 29.57 33.57 37.78
CA PHE A 12 29.52 33.01 39.14
C PHE A 12 28.25 32.22 39.47
N LEU A 13 28.29 30.99 39.89
CA LEU A 13 29.12 30.41 40.94
C LEU A 13 29.21 28.90 40.81
N ALA A 14 30.42 28.38 40.90
CA ALA A 14 30.69 26.98 41.17
C ALA A 14 30.28 26.66 42.62
N CYS A 15 29.61 25.57 42.83
CA CYS A 15 29.45 24.96 44.13
C CYS A 15 29.70 23.46 44.05
N THR A 16 30.84 23.07 44.45
CA THR A 16 31.32 21.71 44.78
C THR A 16 30.64 21.20 46.04
N ALA A 17 30.10 19.99 45.99
CA ALA A 17 30.00 19.09 47.14
C ALA A 17 29.68 17.69 46.62
N LEU A 18 30.59 16.91 46.61
CA LEU A 18 31.16 15.73 47.25
C LEU A 18 30.15 14.86 48.04
N LEU A 19 30.12 13.57 47.60
CA LEU A 19 29.95 12.33 48.38
C LEU A 19 28.67 12.13 49.17
N VAL A 20 27.86 11.14 48.72
CA VAL A 20 27.61 9.94 49.58
C VAL A 20 27.30 8.74 48.64
N LEU A 21 28.24 7.79 48.57
CA LEU A 21 27.99 6.42 48.17
C LEU A 21 27.19 5.75 49.31
N ALA A 22 25.93 5.41 49.02
CA ALA A 22 25.23 4.42 49.81
C ALA A 22 24.97 3.21 48.93
N ALA A 23 25.80 2.21 49.11
CA ALA A 23 25.64 0.88 48.58
C ALA A 23 24.39 0.23 49.19
N CYS A 24 23.30 0.10 48.43
CA CYS A 24 22.26 -0.86 48.67
C CYS A 24 22.44 -2.04 47.73
N GLN A 25 23.32 -2.95 48.14
CA GLN A 25 23.27 -4.32 47.62
C GLN A 25 22.03 -4.99 48.13
N ARG A 26 20.97 -5.00 47.31
CA ARG A 26 19.79 -5.81 47.59
C ARG A 26 20.14 -7.20 47.10
N ALA A 27 20.31 -8.13 48.02
CA ALA A 27 20.45 -9.55 47.76
C ALA A 27 19.32 -10.03 46.85
N GLN A 28 19.69 -10.43 45.63
CA GLN A 28 18.81 -11.17 44.74
C GLN A 28 18.74 -12.61 45.27
N ALA A 29 17.58 -12.98 45.81
CA ALA A 29 17.27 -14.37 46.03
C ALA A 29 17.17 -15.11 44.72
N PRO A 30 17.66 -16.36 44.60
CA PRO A 30 17.52 -17.14 43.38
C PRO A 30 16.05 -17.46 43.14
N ALA A 31 15.53 -17.01 41.98
CA ALA A 31 14.21 -17.39 41.51
C ALA A 31 14.20 -18.89 41.18
N PRO A 32 13.12 -19.62 41.53
CA PRO A 32 13.01 -21.03 41.16
C PRO A 32 12.94 -21.15 39.62
N SER A 33 13.80 -22.03 39.10
CA SER A 33 13.82 -22.41 37.69
C SER A 33 12.46 -23.02 37.31
N ALA A 34 11.68 -22.29 36.56
CA ALA A 34 10.53 -22.84 35.85
C ALA A 34 11.00 -23.77 34.73
N PRO A 35 10.35 -24.90 34.50
CA PRO A 35 10.71 -25.80 33.41
C PRO A 35 10.57 -25.09 32.08
N ALA A 36 11.60 -25.16 31.26
CA ALA A 36 11.60 -24.67 29.88
C ALA A 36 10.49 -25.40 29.11
N VAL A 37 9.37 -24.73 28.90
CA VAL A 37 8.40 -25.13 27.89
C VAL A 37 9.07 -24.84 26.55
N ALA A 38 9.40 -25.92 25.82
CA ALA A 38 9.91 -25.84 24.46
C ALA A 38 8.91 -24.99 23.65
N ALA A 39 9.39 -23.84 23.17
CA ALA A 39 8.66 -23.06 22.18
C ALA A 39 8.44 -23.95 20.95
N PRO A 40 7.23 -24.03 20.41
CA PRO A 40 7.04 -24.69 19.15
C PRO A 40 7.90 -23.95 18.11
N GLU A 41 8.79 -24.71 17.46
CA GLU A 41 9.52 -24.24 16.29
C GLU A 41 8.50 -23.61 15.34
N ALA A 42 8.64 -22.31 15.12
CA ALA A 42 7.93 -21.64 14.06
C ALA A 42 8.38 -22.28 12.75
N THR A 43 7.62 -23.25 12.30
CA THR A 43 7.72 -23.74 10.93
C THR A 43 7.46 -22.54 10.05
N THR A 44 8.53 -21.98 9.51
CA THR A 44 8.49 -20.95 8.48
C THR A 44 7.83 -21.62 7.27
N ALA A 45 6.52 -21.48 7.17
CA ALA A 45 5.83 -21.82 5.93
C ALA A 45 6.51 -21.01 4.82
N PRO A 46 6.91 -21.64 3.71
CA PRO A 46 7.40 -20.88 2.56
C PRO A 46 6.34 -19.86 2.18
N PRO A 47 6.73 -18.64 1.71
CA PRO A 47 5.77 -17.66 1.24
C PRO A 47 4.89 -18.37 0.20
N SER A 48 3.60 -18.51 0.52
CA SER A 48 2.63 -19.05 -0.41
C SER A 48 2.61 -18.10 -1.60
N THR A 49 3.27 -18.47 -2.67
CA THR A 49 3.05 -17.89 -3.97
C THR A 49 1.54 -18.03 -4.21
N PRO A 50 0.77 -16.94 -4.39
CA PRO A 50 -0.64 -17.07 -4.71
C PRO A 50 -0.71 -18.00 -5.91
N ALA A 51 -1.55 -19.03 -5.84
CA ALA A 51 -1.91 -19.77 -7.02
C ALA A 51 -2.54 -18.76 -7.99
N ALA A 52 -1.71 -18.16 -8.84
CA ALA A 52 -2.18 -17.47 -10.00
C ALA A 52 -3.03 -18.50 -10.73
N ALA A 53 -4.31 -18.23 -10.86
CA ALA A 53 -5.14 -19.00 -11.79
C ALA A 53 -4.35 -18.98 -13.11
N ASP A 54 -3.97 -20.16 -13.63
CA ASP A 54 -3.06 -20.31 -14.78
C ASP A 54 -3.60 -19.69 -16.07
N GLY A 55 -4.66 -18.90 -15.98
CA GLY A 55 -5.40 -18.29 -17.08
C GLY A 55 -5.54 -16.76 -16.97
N PRO A 56 -6.05 -16.15 -18.05
CA PRO A 56 -6.38 -14.74 -18.06
C PRO A 56 -7.46 -14.41 -17.02
N VAL A 57 -7.25 -13.33 -16.29
CA VAL A 57 -8.26 -12.80 -15.35
C VAL A 57 -9.50 -12.36 -16.14
N ALA A 58 -10.66 -12.87 -15.77
CA ALA A 58 -11.94 -12.48 -16.31
C ALA A 58 -12.69 -11.64 -15.27
N LEU A 59 -12.93 -10.38 -15.60
CA LEU A 59 -13.72 -9.47 -14.78
C LEU A 59 -14.50 -8.53 -15.70
N LYS A 60 -15.80 -8.42 -15.45
CA LYS A 60 -16.67 -7.48 -16.14
C LYS A 60 -17.60 -6.83 -15.12
N LEU A 61 -17.56 -5.51 -15.04
CA LEU A 61 -18.31 -4.70 -14.08
C LEU A 61 -18.91 -3.48 -14.78
N THR A 62 -19.86 -2.84 -14.12
CA THR A 62 -20.31 -1.49 -14.50
C THR A 62 -19.44 -0.47 -13.75
N ALA A 63 -18.81 0.43 -14.47
CA ALA A 63 -18.07 1.54 -13.90
C ALA A 63 -19.00 2.62 -13.35
N THR A 64 -18.48 3.49 -12.50
CA THR A 64 -19.23 4.56 -11.83
C THR A 64 -19.80 5.62 -12.79
N ASP A 65 -19.25 5.71 -14.00
CA ASP A 65 -19.76 6.56 -15.09
C ASP A 65 -20.84 5.87 -15.96
N GLY A 66 -21.21 4.63 -15.63
CA GLY A 66 -22.16 3.82 -16.37
C GLY A 66 -21.57 3.03 -17.53
N SER A 67 -20.29 3.19 -17.84
CA SER A 67 -19.60 2.40 -18.86
C SER A 67 -19.36 0.96 -18.40
N THR A 68 -18.97 0.10 -19.33
CA THR A 68 -18.54 -1.27 -19.00
C THR A 68 -17.04 -1.33 -18.82
N LEU A 69 -16.57 -1.73 -17.64
CA LEU A 69 -15.21 -2.13 -17.39
C LEU A 69 -15.11 -3.65 -17.63
N ASP A 70 -14.42 -4.05 -18.68
CA ASP A 70 -14.20 -5.45 -19.04
C ASP A 70 -12.73 -5.70 -19.29
N LEU A 71 -12.05 -6.44 -18.40
CA LEU A 71 -10.61 -6.71 -18.52
C LEU A 71 -10.25 -7.47 -19.82
N ALA A 72 -11.22 -8.12 -20.47
CA ALA A 72 -10.96 -8.78 -21.75
C ALA A 72 -10.67 -7.76 -22.88
N THR A 73 -11.16 -6.54 -22.79
CA THR A 73 -10.93 -5.49 -23.80
C THR A 73 -9.57 -4.82 -23.68
N HIS A 74 -8.83 -5.09 -22.61
CA HIS A 74 -7.49 -4.56 -22.37
C HIS A 74 -6.36 -5.52 -22.79
N ARG A 75 -6.68 -6.62 -23.46
CA ARG A 75 -5.66 -7.57 -23.96
C ARG A 75 -4.71 -6.88 -24.94
N GLY A 76 -3.43 -7.27 -24.90
CA GLY A 76 -2.36 -6.63 -25.65
C GLY A 76 -1.68 -5.49 -24.91
N ARG A 77 -2.24 -5.04 -23.78
CA ARG A 77 -1.65 -4.02 -22.90
C ARG A 77 -1.47 -4.56 -21.48
N TRP A 78 -0.59 -3.96 -20.73
CA TRP A 78 -0.48 -4.17 -19.29
C TRP A 78 -1.67 -3.51 -18.60
N VAL A 79 -2.18 -4.13 -17.55
CA VAL A 79 -3.29 -3.56 -16.78
C VAL A 79 -2.93 -3.48 -15.31
N VAL A 80 -3.04 -2.29 -14.76
CA VAL A 80 -2.94 -2.03 -13.32
C VAL A 80 -4.34 -2.08 -12.73
N VAL A 81 -4.62 -3.07 -11.89
CA VAL A 81 -5.89 -3.18 -11.17
C VAL A 81 -5.64 -2.79 -9.73
N ASN A 82 -6.10 -1.60 -9.34
CA ASN A 82 -5.87 -1.02 -8.03
C ASN A 82 -7.12 -1.13 -7.15
N PHE A 83 -7.01 -1.88 -6.05
CA PHE A 83 -8.03 -1.93 -5.00
C PHE A 83 -7.81 -0.81 -4.00
N TRP A 84 -8.83 0.00 -3.79
CA TRP A 84 -8.78 1.18 -2.94
C TRP A 84 -10.12 1.41 -2.22
N ALA A 85 -10.19 2.35 -1.27
CA ALA A 85 -11.44 2.76 -0.63
C ALA A 85 -11.43 4.26 -0.31
N THR A 86 -12.60 4.87 -0.13
CA THR A 86 -12.76 6.31 0.15
C THR A 86 -12.12 6.74 1.47
N TRP A 87 -12.04 5.85 2.45
CA TRP A 87 -11.42 6.05 3.75
C TRP A 87 -9.92 5.71 3.78
N CYS A 88 -9.36 5.22 2.69
CA CYS A 88 -7.96 4.79 2.61
C CYS A 88 -7.05 5.95 2.20
N HIS A 89 -6.48 6.68 3.16
CA HIS A 89 -5.60 7.83 2.89
C HIS A 89 -4.43 7.52 1.94
N PRO A 90 -3.64 6.42 2.12
CA PRO A 90 -2.55 6.12 1.19
C PRO A 90 -3.04 5.80 -0.21
N CYS A 91 -4.25 5.21 -0.36
CA CYS A 91 -4.85 4.99 -1.67
C CYS A 91 -5.13 6.31 -2.39
N LEU A 92 -5.74 7.27 -1.68
CA LEU A 92 -6.05 8.59 -2.24
C LEU A 92 -4.80 9.36 -2.65
N ALA A 93 -3.69 9.15 -1.95
CA ALA A 93 -2.42 9.82 -2.24
C ALA A 93 -1.78 9.31 -3.55
N GLU A 94 -1.98 8.03 -3.92
CA GLU A 94 -1.40 7.46 -5.14
C GLU A 94 -2.27 7.67 -6.39
N MET A 95 -3.59 7.89 -6.25
CA MET A 95 -4.54 8.00 -7.36
C MET A 95 -4.17 9.05 -8.43
N PRO A 96 -3.69 10.27 -8.09
CA PRO A 96 -3.25 11.23 -9.10
C PRO A 96 -2.09 10.71 -9.95
N ALA A 97 -1.10 10.07 -9.32
CA ALA A 97 0.06 9.53 -10.03
C ALA A 97 -0.31 8.33 -10.92
N LEU A 98 -1.28 7.51 -10.49
CA LEU A 98 -1.84 6.45 -11.34
C LEU A 98 -2.63 7.02 -12.52
N SER A 99 -3.35 8.15 -12.34
CA SER A 99 -4.01 8.87 -13.44
C SER A 99 -3.01 9.39 -14.47
N GLU A 100 -1.89 9.96 -14.02
CA GLU A 100 -0.82 10.42 -14.90
C GLU A 100 -0.15 9.24 -15.64
N LEU A 101 0.02 8.10 -14.98
CA LEU A 101 0.55 6.88 -15.60
C LEU A 101 -0.35 6.42 -16.75
N ASP A 102 -1.65 6.29 -16.50
CA ASP A 102 -2.67 5.88 -17.47
C ASP A 102 -2.65 6.78 -18.72
N GLN A 103 -2.62 8.10 -18.51
CA GLN A 103 -2.61 9.07 -19.61
C GLN A 103 -1.30 9.08 -20.40
N ARG A 104 -0.18 8.85 -19.74
CA ARG A 104 1.18 8.96 -20.33
C ARG A 104 1.61 7.71 -21.07
N ARG A 105 1.24 6.52 -20.59
CA ARG A 105 1.68 5.23 -21.10
C ARG A 105 0.59 4.60 -21.97
N GLN A 106 0.85 4.46 -23.26
CA GLN A 106 -0.09 3.86 -24.22
C GLN A 106 -0.14 2.33 -24.14
N ASP A 107 0.80 1.71 -23.45
CA ASP A 107 0.93 0.27 -23.25
C ASP A 107 0.46 -0.18 -21.87
N ILE A 108 0.05 0.75 -21.01
CA ILE A 108 -0.46 0.49 -19.67
C ILE A 108 -1.85 1.11 -19.53
N ASP A 109 -2.81 0.32 -19.08
CA ASP A 109 -4.12 0.81 -18.64
C ASP A 109 -4.20 0.72 -17.12
N VAL A 110 -4.88 1.67 -16.52
CA VAL A 110 -5.23 1.62 -15.09
C VAL A 110 -6.73 1.41 -14.94
N VAL A 111 -7.13 0.60 -13.98
CA VAL A 111 -8.52 0.43 -13.55
C VAL A 111 -8.58 0.43 -12.02
N GLY A 112 -9.55 1.13 -11.45
CA GLY A 112 -9.74 1.18 -10.01
C GLY A 112 -10.93 0.34 -9.57
N LEU A 113 -10.72 -0.48 -8.56
CA LEU A 113 -11.78 -1.21 -7.88
C LEU A 113 -11.99 -0.60 -6.49
N ALA A 114 -13.08 0.18 -6.35
CA ALA A 114 -13.49 0.73 -5.07
C ALA A 114 -14.01 -0.40 -4.18
N PHE A 115 -13.12 -0.95 -3.35
CA PHE A 115 -13.40 -2.00 -2.37
C PHE A 115 -13.97 -1.35 -1.10
N ASP A 116 -15.24 -0.94 -1.23
CA ASP A 116 -15.91 -0.06 -0.27
C ASP A 116 -17.44 -0.28 -0.34
N ASP A 117 -18.06 -0.44 0.81
CA ASP A 117 -19.52 -0.62 0.92
C ASP A 117 -20.29 0.71 1.08
N ILE A 118 -19.70 1.80 0.61
CA ILE A 118 -20.34 3.12 0.50
C ILE A 118 -21.50 3.06 -0.50
N ALA A 119 -22.54 3.89 -0.30
CA ALA A 119 -23.61 4.02 -1.30
C ALA A 119 -23.06 4.51 -2.66
N SER A 120 -23.55 3.93 -3.76
CA SER A 120 -22.98 4.21 -5.09
C SER A 120 -23.06 5.67 -5.52
N ASP A 121 -24.12 6.38 -5.13
CA ASP A 121 -24.27 7.83 -5.37
C ASP A 121 -23.26 8.65 -4.54
N ALA A 122 -22.98 8.21 -3.32
CA ALA A 122 -21.95 8.83 -2.48
C ALA A 122 -20.55 8.57 -3.05
N LEU A 123 -20.26 7.39 -3.60
CA LEU A 123 -19.00 7.12 -4.31
C LEU A 123 -18.84 8.03 -5.53
N VAL A 124 -19.91 8.18 -6.34
CA VAL A 124 -19.90 9.11 -7.49
C VAL A 124 -19.67 10.56 -7.05
N ALA A 125 -20.29 10.98 -5.95
CA ALA A 125 -20.07 12.31 -5.39
C ALA A 125 -18.63 12.50 -4.87
N PHE A 126 -18.06 11.47 -4.26
CA PHE A 126 -16.67 11.45 -3.81
C PHE A 126 -15.68 11.60 -4.99
N LEU A 127 -15.89 10.86 -6.07
CA LEU A 127 -15.04 10.90 -7.27
C LEU A 127 -15.07 12.26 -7.99
N LYS A 128 -16.16 13.04 -7.86
CA LYS A 128 -16.19 14.43 -8.36
C LYS A 128 -15.19 15.34 -7.62
N GLN A 129 -14.86 15.02 -6.37
CA GLN A 129 -13.89 15.75 -5.56
C GLN A 129 -12.48 15.19 -5.69
N HIS A 130 -12.37 13.93 -6.12
CA HIS A 130 -11.12 13.20 -6.32
C HIS A 130 -11.08 12.62 -7.74
N PRO A 131 -11.02 13.48 -8.78
CA PRO A 131 -11.12 13.04 -10.17
C PRO A 131 -9.90 12.20 -10.56
N VAL A 132 -10.17 11.13 -11.30
CA VAL A 132 -9.16 10.27 -11.93
C VAL A 132 -9.44 10.12 -13.43
N ALA A 133 -8.43 9.77 -14.20
CA ALA A 133 -8.54 9.63 -15.65
C ALA A 133 -8.93 8.20 -16.10
N TYR A 134 -8.91 7.25 -15.19
CA TYR A 134 -9.15 5.83 -15.45
C TYR A 134 -10.51 5.38 -14.88
N PRO A 135 -11.12 4.30 -15.42
CA PRO A 135 -12.41 3.82 -14.97
C PRO A 135 -12.37 3.27 -13.54
N ILE A 136 -13.39 3.59 -12.77
CA ILE A 136 -13.62 3.06 -11.42
C ILE A 136 -14.89 2.20 -11.43
N ALA A 137 -14.80 0.98 -10.88
CA ALA A 137 -15.97 0.18 -10.55
C ALA A 137 -16.02 -0.08 -9.04
N GLN A 138 -17.21 -0.09 -8.48
CA GLN A 138 -17.43 -0.46 -7.08
C GLN A 138 -17.48 -1.98 -6.94
N VAL A 139 -16.85 -2.50 -5.90
CA VAL A 139 -16.88 -3.92 -5.52
C VAL A 139 -17.15 -4.04 -4.03
N SER A 140 -17.97 -5.01 -3.65
CA SER A 140 -18.33 -5.24 -2.25
C SER A 140 -17.18 -5.81 -1.46
N MET A 141 -17.03 -5.38 -0.22
CA MET A 141 -16.10 -5.96 0.74
C MET A 141 -16.52 -7.36 1.19
N ASP A 142 -17.82 -7.60 1.30
CA ASP A 142 -18.39 -8.90 1.68
C ASP A 142 -18.34 -9.94 0.55
N HIS A 143 -18.40 -9.46 -0.71
CA HIS A 143 -18.39 -10.29 -1.91
C HIS A 143 -17.35 -9.80 -2.91
N PRO A 144 -16.06 -9.94 -2.59
CA PRO A 144 -14.99 -9.51 -3.48
C PRO A 144 -15.00 -10.30 -4.79
N PRO A 145 -14.52 -9.71 -5.90
CA PRO A 145 -14.43 -10.41 -7.17
C PRO A 145 -13.57 -11.66 -7.06
N ALA A 146 -14.13 -12.84 -7.34
CA ALA A 146 -13.43 -14.14 -7.27
C ALA A 146 -12.22 -14.23 -8.24
N ALA A 147 -12.11 -13.28 -9.19
CA ALA A 147 -11.00 -13.19 -10.13
C ALA A 147 -9.68 -12.77 -9.47
N PHE A 148 -9.72 -12.25 -8.25
CA PHE A 148 -8.57 -11.82 -7.47
C PHE A 148 -8.63 -12.43 -6.07
N GLU A 149 -7.47 -12.61 -5.46
CA GLU A 149 -7.41 -12.88 -4.03
C GLU A 149 -7.94 -11.67 -3.25
N THR A 150 -8.76 -11.90 -2.25
CA THR A 150 -9.31 -10.84 -1.40
C THR A 150 -8.17 -9.99 -0.81
N PRO A 151 -8.21 -8.66 -0.96
CA PRO A 151 -7.19 -7.78 -0.39
C PRO A 151 -7.05 -7.97 1.12
N ALA A 152 -5.85 -8.31 1.59
CA ALA A 152 -5.53 -8.36 3.02
C ALA A 152 -5.34 -6.97 3.64
N GLY A 153 -5.24 -5.94 2.81
CA GLY A 153 -5.10 -4.52 3.18
C GLY A 153 -5.15 -3.64 1.94
N LEU A 154 -5.29 -2.33 2.17
CA LEU A 154 -5.37 -1.36 1.08
C LEU A 154 -4.22 -0.32 1.16
N PRO A 155 -3.74 0.16 0.02
CA PRO A 155 -4.08 -0.32 -1.33
C PRO A 155 -3.50 -1.71 -1.60
N THR A 156 -4.15 -2.47 -2.47
CA THR A 156 -3.60 -3.68 -3.10
C THR A 156 -3.68 -3.52 -4.61
N THR A 157 -2.56 -3.73 -5.30
CA THR A 157 -2.49 -3.53 -6.74
C THR A 157 -2.04 -4.81 -7.43
N TYR A 158 -2.77 -5.23 -8.44
CA TYR A 158 -2.39 -6.31 -9.34
C TYR A 158 -1.93 -5.75 -10.67
N LEU A 159 -0.81 -6.24 -11.17
CA LEU A 159 -0.32 -5.97 -12.52
C LEU A 159 -0.62 -7.18 -13.39
N LEU A 160 -1.45 -6.99 -14.43
CA LEU A 160 -1.75 -8.02 -15.40
C LEU A 160 -0.87 -7.84 -16.64
N ASP A 161 -0.38 -8.96 -17.16
CA ASP A 161 0.39 -8.96 -18.41
C ASP A 161 -0.53 -8.76 -19.63
N PRO A 162 0.01 -8.53 -20.86
CA PRO A 162 -0.79 -8.36 -22.07
C PRO A 162 -1.69 -9.55 -22.42
N GLN A 163 -1.43 -10.73 -21.85
CA GLN A 163 -2.31 -11.89 -21.96
C GLN A 163 -3.40 -11.88 -20.90
N GLY A 164 -3.37 -10.91 -19.98
CA GLY A 164 -4.33 -10.74 -18.88
C GLY A 164 -4.10 -11.65 -17.70
N ARG A 165 -2.93 -12.24 -17.54
CA ARG A 165 -2.57 -13.04 -16.38
C ARG A 165 -1.94 -12.16 -15.32
N ILE A 166 -2.12 -12.52 -14.06
CA ILE A 166 -1.48 -11.81 -12.96
C ILE A 166 0.04 -12.00 -13.06
N ALA A 167 0.75 -10.93 -13.38
CA ALA A 167 2.22 -10.91 -13.44
C ALA A 167 2.82 -10.57 -12.08
N LYS A 168 2.17 -9.66 -11.33
CA LYS A 168 2.67 -9.23 -10.01
C LYS A 168 1.53 -8.71 -9.14
N ARG A 169 1.69 -8.85 -7.82
CA ARG A 169 0.86 -8.24 -6.80
C ARG A 169 1.72 -7.34 -5.92
N PHE A 170 1.19 -6.18 -5.57
CA PHE A 170 1.77 -5.24 -4.63
C PHE A 170 0.79 -5.05 -3.48
N LEU A 171 1.29 -5.03 -2.25
CA LEU A 171 0.53 -4.71 -1.05
C LEU A 171 1.11 -3.43 -0.44
N GLY A 172 0.24 -2.47 -0.18
CA GLY A 172 0.62 -1.13 0.26
C GLY A 172 0.76 -0.14 -0.90
N PRO A 173 1.05 1.14 -0.59
CA PRO A 173 1.18 2.20 -1.58
C PRO A 173 2.20 1.87 -2.68
N ILE A 174 1.89 2.28 -3.92
CA ILE A 174 2.73 2.01 -5.07
C ILE A 174 3.00 3.30 -5.85
N THR A 175 4.14 3.35 -6.51
CA THR A 175 4.54 4.44 -7.39
C THR A 175 4.48 4.03 -8.87
N PRO A 176 4.27 4.98 -9.80
CA PRO A 176 4.38 4.71 -11.23
C PRO A 176 5.71 4.04 -11.62
N GLN A 177 6.81 4.44 -10.99
CA GLN A 177 8.14 3.90 -11.25
C GLN A 177 8.24 2.40 -10.92
N GLU A 178 7.61 1.94 -9.83
CA GLU A 178 7.60 0.53 -9.45
C GLU A 178 6.75 -0.31 -10.41
N ILE A 179 5.65 0.27 -10.94
CA ILE A 179 4.82 -0.36 -11.97
C ILE A 179 5.62 -0.46 -13.27
N GLU A 180 6.24 0.63 -13.72
CA GLU A 180 7.04 0.69 -14.94
C GLU A 180 8.21 -0.30 -14.90
N GLN A 181 8.93 -0.38 -13.79
CA GLN A 181 9.99 -1.36 -13.60
C GLN A 181 9.48 -2.81 -13.71
N ALA A 182 8.30 -3.09 -13.18
CA ALA A 182 7.70 -4.42 -13.27
C ALA A 182 7.25 -4.75 -14.70
N VAL A 183 6.71 -3.77 -15.43
CA VAL A 183 6.33 -3.88 -16.85
C VAL A 183 7.57 -4.16 -17.73
N ASP A 184 8.62 -3.37 -17.55
CA ASP A 184 9.86 -3.49 -18.32
C ASP A 184 10.54 -4.85 -18.08
N ALA A 185 10.59 -5.30 -16.83
CA ALA A 185 11.10 -6.62 -16.48
C ALA A 185 10.26 -7.76 -17.10
N GLY A 186 8.93 -7.64 -17.07
CA GLY A 186 8.02 -8.63 -17.66
C GLY A 186 8.06 -8.64 -19.19
N THR A 187 8.37 -7.52 -19.84
CA THR A 187 8.53 -7.42 -21.28
C THR A 187 9.85 -8.07 -21.71
N ALA A 188 10.95 -7.79 -20.98
CA ALA A 188 12.26 -8.36 -21.27
C ALA A 188 12.30 -9.90 -21.11
N ALA A 189 11.53 -10.46 -20.18
CA ALA A 189 11.47 -11.91 -19.97
C ALA A 189 10.74 -12.67 -21.09
N LYS A 190 10.04 -11.97 -21.99
CA LYS A 190 9.24 -12.56 -23.11
C LYS A 190 9.85 -12.33 -24.48
N SER A 191 10.96 -11.57 -24.57
CA SER A 191 11.73 -11.29 -25.80
C SER A 191 12.85 -12.30 -25.98
#